data_edeab139a867a88cc3b4abcef67c0715
#
_entry.id   edeab139a867a88cc3b4abcef67c0715
#
_cell.length_a   1.000
_cell.length_b   1.000
_cell.length_c   1.000
_cell.angle_alpha   90.00
_cell.angle_beta   90.00
_cell.angle_gamma   90.00
#
_symmetry.space_group_name_H-M   'P 1'
#
loop_
_entity.id
_entity.type
_entity.pdbx_description
1 polymer ?
#
loop_
_entity_poly.entity_id
_entity_poly.type
_entity_poly.pdbx_seq_one_letter_code
_entity_poly.pdbx_strand_id
1 'polypeptide(L)'
;MENGNIKTLTVYIDGPLDAKALDNVQEKVNALEVELGTIVVMNCTDMSYICSAGLRIFLAMHKDLTQRGAKMIIKGLQPMVRNVFEMTGFIQIFNIED
;
A
#
# COMPACT_ATOMS: atom_id res chain seq x y z
N MET A 1 6.33 -27.85 -2.41
CA MET A 1 5.81 -27.35 -2.50
C MET A 1 4.86 -26.81 -2.45
N GLU A 2 4.81 -26.95 -2.36
CA GLU A 2 3.97 -26.51 -2.55
C GLU A 2 3.34 -25.79 -2.64
N ASN A 3 3.10 -25.68 -2.75
CA ASN A 3 2.48 -24.92 -3.03
C ASN A 3 1.85 -23.85 -3.06
N GLY A 4 1.82 -24.46 -3.01
CA GLY A 4 1.49 -23.26 -3.59
C GLY A 4 0.47 -22.33 -2.96
N ASN A 5 0.40 -22.23 -1.66
CA ASN A 5 -0.51 -21.32 -0.96
C ASN A 5 0.15 -19.96 -0.79
N ILE A 6 -0.19 -19.02 -1.69
CA ILE A 6 0.27 -17.64 -1.55
C ILE A 6 -0.65 -16.95 -0.54
N LYS A 7 -0.03 -16.45 0.54
CA LYS A 7 -0.76 -15.70 1.56
C LYS A 7 -1.02 -14.28 1.04
N THR A 8 -2.27 -13.86 1.10
CA THR A 8 -2.66 -12.51 0.71
C THR A 8 -3.30 -11.81 1.89
N LEU A 9 -2.79 -10.66 2.24
CA LEU A 9 -3.29 -9.83 3.33
C LEU A 9 -3.80 -8.53 2.73
N THR A 10 -4.93 -8.02 3.22
CA THR A 10 -5.50 -6.77 2.72
C THR A 10 -5.57 -5.75 3.83
N VAL A 11 -5.08 -4.55 3.55
CA VAL A 11 -5.20 -3.38 4.44
C VAL A 11 -6.13 -2.39 3.76
N TYR A 12 -7.21 -2.03 4.43
CA TYR A 12 -8.18 -1.08 3.92
C TYR A 12 -7.86 0.32 4.40
N ILE A 13 -7.87 1.28 3.48
CA ILE A 13 -7.65 2.68 3.81
C ILE A 13 -8.92 3.45 3.52
N ASP A 14 -9.53 3.98 4.56
CA ASP A 14 -10.81 4.70 4.46
C ASP A 14 -10.58 6.20 4.66
N GLY A 15 -11.27 6.99 3.82
CA GLY A 15 -11.22 8.44 3.95
C GLY A 15 -9.89 9.04 3.54
N PRO A 16 -9.60 10.26 4.00
CA PRO A 16 -8.36 10.94 3.62
C PRO A 16 -7.16 10.35 4.35
N LEU A 17 -6.09 10.11 3.60
CA LEU A 17 -4.83 9.70 4.19
C LEU A 17 -4.00 10.94 4.50
N ASP A 18 -4.41 11.63 5.56
CA ASP A 18 -3.72 12.81 6.07
C ASP A 18 -2.71 12.40 7.16
N ALA A 19 -2.05 13.38 7.75
CA ALA A 19 -1.01 13.12 8.74
C ALA A 19 -1.52 12.30 9.93
N LYS A 20 -2.77 12.50 10.32
CA LYS A 20 -3.35 11.79 11.47
C LYS A 20 -3.64 10.33 11.14
N ALA A 21 -4.10 10.04 9.93
CA ALA A 21 -4.42 8.68 9.52
C ALA A 21 -3.18 7.85 9.24
N LEU A 22 -2.05 8.49 8.92
CA LEU A 22 -0.81 7.81 8.56
C LEU A 22 -0.30 6.89 9.68
N ASP A 23 -0.34 7.35 10.92
CA ASP A 23 0.13 6.55 12.04
C ASP A 23 -0.66 5.24 12.16
N ASN A 24 -1.97 5.33 11.97
CA ASN A 24 -2.86 4.18 12.04
C ASN A 24 -2.54 3.16 10.94
N VAL A 25 -2.36 3.65 9.72
CA VAL A 25 -2.03 2.76 8.59
C VAL A 25 -0.67 2.10 8.81
N GLN A 26 0.31 2.87 9.27
CA GLN A 26 1.64 2.35 9.50
C GLN A 26 1.64 1.29 10.60
N GLU A 27 0.87 1.49 11.66
CA GLU A 27 0.72 0.49 12.71
C GLU A 27 0.11 -0.80 12.18
N LYS A 28 -0.90 -0.69 11.32
CA LYS A 28 -1.52 -1.87 10.72
C LYS A 28 -0.51 -2.66 9.90
N VAL A 29 0.28 -1.98 9.09
CA VAL A 29 1.28 -2.66 8.25
C VAL A 29 2.39 -3.26 9.09
N ASN A 30 2.85 -2.55 10.12
CA ASN A 30 3.91 -3.06 11.00
C ASN A 30 3.46 -4.30 11.77
N ALA A 31 2.17 -4.41 12.05
CA ALA A 31 1.61 -5.55 12.77
C ALA A 31 1.39 -6.78 11.89
N LEU A 32 1.51 -6.64 10.58
CA LEU A 32 1.31 -7.77 9.67
C LEU A 32 2.42 -8.80 9.82
N GLU A 33 2.01 -10.06 9.89
CA GLU A 33 2.94 -11.17 9.86
C GLU A 33 3.11 -11.61 8.41
N VAL A 34 4.24 -11.25 7.82
CA VAL A 34 4.51 -11.56 6.42
C VAL A 34 5.58 -12.64 6.32
N GLU A 35 5.43 -13.46 5.31
CA GLU A 35 6.36 -14.54 4.99
C GLU A 35 6.87 -14.29 3.56
N LEU A 36 7.88 -15.03 3.17
CA LEU A 36 8.36 -14.98 1.78
C LEU A 36 7.19 -15.28 0.84
N GLY A 37 6.97 -14.41 -0.13
CA GLY A 37 5.91 -14.57 -1.11
C GLY A 37 4.56 -14.02 -0.68
N THR A 38 4.44 -13.45 0.52
CA THR A 38 3.18 -12.82 0.94
C THR A 38 2.88 -11.62 0.05
N ILE A 39 1.61 -11.49 -0.34
CA ILE A 39 1.12 -10.32 -1.06
C ILE A 39 0.32 -9.47 -0.10
N VAL A 40 0.70 -8.21 0.04
CA VAL A 40 -0.03 -7.24 0.86
C VAL A 40 -0.75 -6.27 -0.06
N VAL A 41 -2.07 -6.30 -0.03
CA VAL A 41 -2.91 -5.43 -0.87
C VAL A 41 -3.33 -4.23 -0.04
N MET A 42 -2.95 -3.03 -0.49
CA MET A 42 -3.44 -1.79 0.07
C MET A 42 -4.70 -1.42 -0.70
N ASN A 43 -5.86 -1.66 -0.10
CA ASN A 43 -7.12 -1.37 -0.77
C ASN A 43 -7.48 0.08 -0.54
N CYS A 44 -7.36 0.89 -1.58
CA CYS A 44 -7.53 2.33 -1.54
C CYS A 44 -8.85 2.79 -2.14
N THR A 45 -9.80 1.87 -2.32
CA THR A 45 -11.10 2.18 -2.94
C THR A 45 -11.79 3.34 -2.23
N ASP A 46 -11.71 3.37 -0.90
CA ASP A 46 -12.35 4.41 -0.08
C ASP A 46 -11.39 5.50 0.38
N MET A 47 -10.19 5.52 -0.18
CA MET A 47 -9.22 6.57 0.13
C MET A 47 -9.49 7.79 -0.73
N SER A 48 -9.97 8.86 -0.09
CA SER A 48 -10.42 10.06 -0.81
C SER A 48 -9.29 11.06 -1.08
N TYR A 49 -8.16 10.93 -0.41
CA TYR A 49 -7.07 11.90 -0.49
C TYR A 49 -5.79 11.26 0.03
N ILE A 50 -4.66 11.71 -0.51
CA ILE A 50 -3.35 11.34 0.02
C ILE A 50 -2.46 12.58 0.04
N CYS A 51 -1.80 12.83 1.18
CA CYS A 51 -0.85 13.94 1.30
C CYS A 51 0.56 13.48 0.91
N SER A 52 1.47 14.45 0.78
CA SER A 52 2.87 14.15 0.41
C SER A 52 3.53 13.19 1.40
N ALA A 53 3.24 13.36 2.69
CA ALA A 53 3.77 12.46 3.71
C ALA A 53 3.22 11.04 3.51
N GLY A 54 1.95 10.92 3.07
CA GLY A 54 1.35 9.62 2.75
C GLY A 54 2.07 8.91 1.64
N LEU A 55 2.44 9.62 0.59
CA LEU A 55 3.21 9.04 -0.52
C LEU A 55 4.56 8.50 -0.02
N ARG A 56 5.22 9.26 0.85
CA ARG A 56 6.51 8.83 1.41
C ARG A 56 6.36 7.61 2.31
N ILE A 57 5.28 7.56 3.09
CA ILE A 57 5.00 6.40 3.95
C ILE A 57 4.71 5.16 3.09
N PHE A 58 3.95 5.32 2.01
CA PHE A 58 3.72 4.21 1.08
C PHE A 58 5.03 3.69 0.51
N LEU A 59 5.94 4.59 0.17
CA LEU A 59 7.25 4.19 -0.33
C LEU A 59 8.05 3.42 0.72
N ALA A 60 8.04 3.91 1.95
CA ALA A 60 8.73 3.23 3.05
C ALA A 60 8.14 1.85 3.32
N MET A 61 6.81 1.72 3.28
CA MET A 61 6.14 0.43 3.45
C MET A 61 6.49 -0.53 2.31
N HIS A 62 6.52 -0.02 1.09
CA HIS A 62 6.89 -0.82 -0.08
C HIS A 62 8.30 -1.39 0.08
N LYS A 63 9.25 -0.56 0.49
CA LYS A 63 10.63 -0.99 0.70
C LYS A 63 10.73 -2.00 1.83
N ASP A 64 10.05 -1.74 2.94
CA ASP A 64 10.06 -2.64 4.10
C ASP A 64 9.50 -4.01 3.74
N LEU A 65 8.34 -4.04 3.10
CA LEU A 65 7.71 -5.30 2.72
C LEU A 65 8.57 -6.06 1.70
N THR A 66 9.18 -5.36 0.77
CA THR A 66 10.08 -5.98 -0.19
C THR A 66 11.27 -6.63 0.51
N GLN A 67 11.83 -5.96 1.49
CA GLN A 67 12.96 -6.51 2.27
C GLN A 67 12.55 -7.73 3.07
N ARG A 68 11.29 -7.80 3.49
CA ARG A 68 10.76 -8.96 4.22
C ARG A 68 10.32 -10.08 3.29
N GLY A 69 10.53 -9.93 1.99
CA GLY A 69 10.18 -10.96 1.01
C GLY A 69 8.72 -10.93 0.58
N ALA A 70 8.01 -9.86 0.90
CA ALA A 70 6.61 -9.69 0.52
C ALA A 70 6.50 -8.71 -0.65
N LYS A 71 5.31 -8.66 -1.25
CA LYS A 71 5.02 -7.74 -2.35
C LYS A 71 3.84 -6.87 -1.94
N MET A 72 3.97 -5.55 -2.15
CA MET A 72 2.87 -4.62 -1.89
C MET A 72 2.18 -4.28 -3.21
N ILE A 73 0.86 -4.39 -3.22
CA ILE A 73 0.03 -4.01 -4.34
C ILE A 73 -0.94 -2.93 -3.87
N ILE A 74 -1.08 -1.86 -4.65
CA ILE A 74 -2.04 -0.81 -4.39
C ILE A 74 -3.21 -1.03 -5.35
N LYS A 75 -4.42 -1.09 -4.80
CA LYS A 75 -5.61 -1.41 -5.56
C LYS A 75 -6.70 -0.36 -5.34
N GLY A 76 -7.41 -0.06 -6.42
CA GLY A 76 -8.64 0.73 -6.33
C GLY A 76 -8.43 2.23 -6.15
N LEU A 77 -7.32 2.79 -6.63
CA LEU A 77 -7.11 4.23 -6.53
C LEU A 77 -8.24 5.00 -7.22
N GLN A 78 -8.82 5.96 -6.49
CA GLN A 78 -9.78 6.89 -7.08
C GLN A 78 -9.08 7.78 -8.10
N PRO A 79 -9.78 8.25 -9.14
CA PRO A 79 -9.12 9.00 -10.22
C PRO A 79 -8.30 10.21 -9.76
N MET A 80 -8.80 10.97 -8.80
CA MET A 80 -8.06 12.14 -8.30
C MET A 80 -6.79 11.74 -7.55
N VAL A 81 -6.85 10.65 -6.80
CA VAL A 81 -5.70 10.15 -6.07
C VAL A 81 -4.69 9.54 -7.04
N ARG A 82 -5.17 8.78 -8.01
CA ARG A 82 -4.32 8.22 -9.06
C ARG A 82 -3.56 9.31 -9.79
N ASN A 83 -4.23 10.43 -10.05
CA ASN A 83 -3.60 11.57 -10.71
C ASN A 83 -2.41 12.11 -9.91
N VAL A 84 -2.52 12.13 -8.58
CA VAL A 84 -1.40 12.53 -7.71
C VAL A 84 -0.22 11.58 -7.88
N PHE A 85 -0.48 10.28 -7.94
CA PHE A 85 0.57 9.29 -8.17
C PHE A 85 1.23 9.49 -9.54
N GLU A 86 0.44 9.82 -10.55
CA GLU A 86 0.97 10.06 -11.90
C GLU A 86 1.81 11.33 -11.96
N MET A 87 1.32 12.41 -11.37
CA MET A 87 2.02 13.70 -11.39
C MET A 87 3.34 13.66 -10.64
N THR A 88 3.42 12.86 -9.59
CA THR A 88 4.64 12.74 -8.78
C THR A 88 5.61 11.69 -9.32
N GLY A 89 5.19 10.90 -10.30
CA GLY A 89 5.99 9.78 -10.82
C GLY A 89 5.92 8.53 -9.95
N PHE A 90 5.23 8.57 -8.83
CA PHE A 90 5.13 7.41 -7.93
C PHE A 90 4.36 6.26 -8.55
N ILE A 91 3.53 6.54 -9.57
CA ILE A 91 2.80 5.50 -10.30
C ILE A 91 3.72 4.42 -10.86
N GLN A 92 4.97 4.80 -11.18
CA GLN A 92 5.94 3.88 -11.78
C GLN A 92 6.68 3.05 -10.73
N ILE A 93 6.64 3.48 -9.48
CA ILE A 93 7.38 2.81 -8.40
C ILE A 93 6.57 1.64 -7.83
N PHE A 94 5.27 1.83 -7.70
CA PHE A 94 4.40 0.86 -7.04
C PHE A 94 3.76 -0.11 -8.02
N ASN A 95 3.36 -1.26 -7.49
CA ASN A 95 2.51 -2.22 -8.23
C ASN A 95 1.06 -1.77 -8.06
N ILE A 96 0.49 -1.16 -9.07
CA ILE A 96 -0.85 -0.58 -9.00
C ILE A 96 -1.80 -1.39 -9.87
N GLU A 97 -2.92 -1.79 -9.28
CA GLU A 97 -4.00 -2.48 -9.96
C GLU A 97 -5.27 -1.67 -9.86
N ASP A 98 -6.08 -1.77 -10.86
CA ASP A 98 -7.40 -1.09 -10.89
C ASP A 98 -8.48 -1.90 -10.17
#